data_339e79f130bbb40d6e36408d7003f40e
#
_entry.id   339e79f130bbb40d6e36408d7003f40e
#
_cell.length_a   1.000
_cell.length_b   1.000
_cell.length_c   1.000
_cell.angle_alpha   90.00
_cell.angle_beta   90.00
_cell.angle_gamma   90.00
#
_symmetry.space_group_name_H-M   'P 1'
#
loop_
_entity.id
_entity.type
_entity.pdbx_description
1 polymer ?
#
loop_
_entity_poly.entity_id
_entity_poly.type
_entity_poly.pdbx_seq_one_letter_code
_entity_poly.pdbx_strand_id
1 'polypeptide(L)'
;MAQTITDLGFVGGKHLYHLKATGVAETVIINMPCDQIQAVVGGALDAGDFTGIAIDHEGNQVTITVTGDEADTTFSLFVLGL
;
A
#
# COMPACT_ATOMS: atom_id res chain seq x y z
N MET A 1 -13.07 -1.00 3.68
CA MET A 1 -11.68 -0.50 3.47
C MET A 1 -11.74 0.88 2.82
N ALA A 2 -10.93 1.81 3.28
CA ALA A 2 -10.81 3.14 2.67
C ALA A 2 -9.34 3.37 2.30
N GLN A 3 -9.12 4.08 1.21
CA GLN A 3 -7.77 4.39 0.74
C GLN A 3 -7.65 5.87 0.38
N THR A 4 -6.48 6.43 0.63
CA THR A 4 -6.12 7.79 0.24
C THR A 4 -4.77 7.76 -0.43
N ILE A 5 -4.69 8.29 -1.64
CA ILE A 5 -3.44 8.39 -2.40
C ILE A 5 -3.10 9.88 -2.54
N THR A 6 -1.93 10.25 -2.03
CA THR A 6 -1.44 11.63 -2.10
C THR A 6 -0.22 11.69 -3.00
N ASP A 7 -0.25 12.55 -4.00
CA ASP A 7 0.90 12.80 -4.88
C ASP A 7 1.88 13.73 -4.14
N LEU A 8 3.11 13.25 -3.95
CA LEU A 8 4.16 14.00 -3.27
C LEU A 8 5.17 14.63 -4.26
N GLY A 9 4.93 14.49 -5.55
CA GLY A 9 5.79 15.07 -6.58
C GLY A 9 6.78 14.07 -7.17
N PHE A 10 7.93 14.56 -7.60
CA PHE A 10 8.94 13.76 -8.29
C PHE A 10 10.17 13.56 -7.43
N VAL A 11 10.73 12.37 -7.50
CA VAL A 11 12.03 12.03 -6.91
C VAL A 11 12.82 11.25 -7.96
N GLY A 12 13.93 11.82 -8.41
CA GLY A 12 14.78 11.17 -9.40
C GLY A 12 14.07 10.85 -10.72
N GLY A 13 13.14 11.70 -11.15
CA GLY A 13 12.37 11.50 -12.38
C GLY A 13 11.21 10.52 -12.25
N LYS A 14 10.89 10.11 -11.03
CA LYS A 14 9.79 9.19 -10.73
C LYS A 14 8.76 9.89 -9.86
N HIS A 15 7.49 9.47 -10.00
CA HIS A 15 6.43 9.95 -9.13
C HIS A 15 6.53 9.29 -7.75
N LEU A 16 6.36 10.09 -6.70
CA LEU A 16 6.29 9.60 -5.34
C LEU A 16 4.88 9.82 -4.80
N TYR A 17 4.29 8.77 -4.25
CA TYR A 17 2.96 8.81 -3.65
C TYR A 17 3.00 8.33 -2.21
N HIS A 18 2.10 8.88 -1.41
CA HIS A 18 1.78 8.31 -0.10
C HIS A 18 0.43 7.61 -0.21
N LEU A 19 0.42 6.34 0.11
CA LEU A 19 -0.78 5.51 0.13
C LEU A 19 -1.14 5.18 1.57
N LYS A 20 -2.34 5.56 1.98
CA LYS A 20 -2.89 5.17 3.27
C LYS A 20 -4.12 4.30 3.04
N ALA A 21 -4.12 3.10 3.58
CA ALA A 21 -5.25 2.17 3.50
C ALA A 21 -5.70 1.81 4.89
N THR A 22 -6.98 1.96 5.17
CA THR A 22 -7.58 1.66 6.48
C THR A 22 -8.61 0.56 6.36
N GLY A 23 -8.81 -0.21 7.44
CA GLY A 23 -9.77 -1.29 7.48
C GLY A 23 -9.39 -2.44 6.55
N VAL A 24 -8.09 -2.70 6.39
CA VAL A 24 -7.61 -3.77 5.52
C VAL A 24 -7.78 -5.11 6.23
N ALA A 25 -8.49 -6.02 5.57
CA ALA A 25 -8.65 -7.41 5.99
C ALA A 25 -8.43 -8.30 4.78
N GLU A 26 -7.84 -9.45 4.93
CA GLU A 26 -7.57 -10.40 3.86
C GLU A 26 -6.69 -9.76 2.76
N THR A 27 -7.17 -9.74 1.52
CA THR A 27 -6.40 -9.24 0.38
C THR A 27 -7.06 -8.01 -0.21
N VAL A 28 -6.27 -6.96 -0.42
CA VAL A 28 -6.71 -5.72 -1.05
C VAL A 28 -5.77 -5.40 -2.21
N ILE A 29 -6.34 -5.05 -3.35
CA ILE A 29 -5.61 -4.62 -4.54
C ILE A 29 -5.93 -3.15 -4.78
N ILE A 30 -4.87 -2.32 -4.84
CA ILE A 30 -5.00 -0.88 -5.00
C ILE A 30 -4.31 -0.46 -6.29
N ASN A 31 -5.05 0.22 -7.18
CA ASN A 31 -4.51 0.75 -8.41
C ASN A 31 -3.88 2.12 -8.14
N MET A 32 -2.60 2.26 -8.46
CA MET A 32 -1.88 3.52 -8.32
C MET A 32 -1.98 4.34 -9.61
N PRO A 33 -1.96 5.69 -9.52
CA PRO A 33 -2.05 6.56 -10.69
C PRO A 33 -0.70 6.72 -11.40
N CYS A 34 -0.04 5.62 -11.69
CA CYS A 34 1.23 5.58 -12.40
C CYS A 34 1.20 4.42 -13.39
N ASP A 35 2.16 4.39 -14.30
CA ASP A 35 2.22 3.33 -15.30
C ASP A 35 2.83 2.04 -14.74
N GLN A 36 3.85 2.19 -13.92
CA GLN A 36 4.54 1.04 -13.34
C GLN A 36 5.16 1.40 -12.00
N ILE A 37 4.92 0.58 -11.00
CA ILE A 37 5.50 0.74 -9.67
C ILE A 37 6.93 0.22 -9.68
N GLN A 38 7.84 1.03 -9.14
CA GLN A 38 9.26 0.70 -9.04
C GLN A 38 9.65 0.24 -7.63
N ALA A 39 9.01 0.80 -6.62
CA ALA A 39 9.29 0.45 -5.23
C ALA A 39 8.12 0.79 -4.34
N VAL A 40 7.94 0.00 -3.28
CA VAL A 40 6.97 0.24 -2.23
C VAL A 40 7.67 0.06 -0.89
N VAL A 41 7.58 1.06 -0.01
CA VAL A 41 8.12 0.97 1.34
C VAL A 41 7.07 1.40 2.35
N GLY A 42 7.13 0.81 3.53
CA GLY A 42 6.19 1.09 4.60
C GLY A 42 5.60 -0.18 5.18
N GLY A 43 4.48 -0.04 5.88
CA GLY A 43 3.84 -1.19 6.51
C GLY A 43 2.62 -0.82 7.34
N ALA A 44 2.25 -1.70 8.24
CA ALA A 44 1.12 -1.51 9.14
C ALA A 44 1.45 -0.49 10.22
N LEU A 45 0.52 0.43 10.47
CA LEU A 45 0.62 1.40 11.56
C LEU A 45 0.06 0.84 12.86
N ASP A 46 -0.93 -0.01 12.75
CA ASP A 46 -1.59 -0.60 13.92
C ASP A 46 -1.12 -2.02 14.13
N ALA A 47 -0.90 -2.38 15.38
CA ALA A 47 -0.68 -3.76 15.75
C ALA A 47 -2.06 -4.43 15.86
N GLY A 48 -2.32 -5.38 14.98
CA GLY A 48 -3.53 -6.18 15.01
C GLY A 48 -3.23 -7.62 15.33
N ASP A 49 -4.27 -8.41 15.34
CA ASP A 49 -4.18 -9.84 15.62
C ASP A 49 -3.95 -10.61 14.32
N PHE A 50 -2.90 -10.24 13.61
CA PHE A 50 -2.58 -10.88 12.33
C PHE A 50 -1.35 -11.78 12.46
N THR A 51 -1.33 -12.85 11.69
CA THR A 51 -0.22 -13.81 11.68
C THR A 51 0.78 -13.53 10.56
N GLY A 52 0.44 -12.67 9.63
CA GLY A 52 1.37 -12.29 8.57
C GLY A 52 0.86 -11.13 7.74
N ILE A 53 1.82 -10.40 7.16
CA ILE A 53 1.55 -9.32 6.22
C ILE A 53 2.43 -9.55 5.00
N ALA A 54 1.84 -9.43 3.81
CA ALA A 54 2.57 -9.42 2.56
C ALA A 54 2.17 -8.18 1.77
N ILE A 55 3.16 -7.45 1.26
CA ILE A 55 2.96 -6.29 0.41
C ILE A 55 3.72 -6.54 -0.87
N ASP A 56 2.98 -6.65 -1.97
CA ASP A 56 3.53 -6.91 -3.29
C ASP A 56 3.06 -5.85 -4.26
N HIS A 57 3.72 -5.75 -5.40
CA HIS A 57 3.27 -4.89 -6.49
C HIS A 57 3.50 -5.56 -7.83
N GLU A 58 2.62 -5.24 -8.78
CA GLU A 58 2.74 -5.69 -10.17
C GLU A 58 2.11 -4.64 -11.07
N GLY A 59 2.85 -4.18 -12.09
CA GLY A 59 2.38 -3.12 -12.95
C GLY A 59 2.14 -1.85 -12.13
N ASN A 60 0.89 -1.37 -12.12
CA ASN A 60 0.49 -0.20 -11.33
C ASN A 60 -0.32 -0.59 -10.09
N GLN A 61 -0.31 -1.85 -9.70
CA GLN A 61 -1.13 -2.33 -8.58
C GLN A 61 -0.27 -2.67 -7.37
N VAL A 62 -0.76 -2.25 -6.19
CA VAL A 62 -0.23 -2.68 -4.90
C VAL A 62 -1.19 -3.70 -4.31
N THR A 63 -0.67 -4.84 -3.92
CA THR A 63 -1.46 -5.89 -3.26
C THR A 63 -1.03 -6.01 -1.81
N ILE A 64 -1.97 -5.84 -0.90
CA ILE A 64 -1.74 -6.01 0.53
C ILE A 64 -2.52 -7.22 0.99
N THR A 65 -1.83 -8.17 1.59
CA THR A 65 -2.46 -9.38 2.14
C THR A 65 -2.21 -9.43 3.64
N VAL A 66 -3.29 -9.55 4.42
CA VAL A 66 -3.23 -9.68 5.87
C VAL A 66 -3.79 -11.05 6.23
N THR A 67 -3.01 -11.82 6.99
CA THR A 67 -3.41 -13.14 7.46
C THR A 67 -3.65 -13.07 8.97
N GLY A 68 -4.82 -13.46 9.42
CA GLY A 68 -5.22 -13.41 10.82
C GLY A 68 -6.68 -13.00 10.96
N ASP A 69 -7.08 -12.72 12.19
CA ASP A 69 -8.47 -12.41 12.50
C ASP A 69 -8.77 -10.91 12.53
N GLU A 70 -7.78 -10.06 12.37
CA GLU A 70 -7.93 -8.62 12.49
C GLU A 70 -8.41 -7.98 11.19
N ALA A 71 -9.46 -7.20 11.30
CA ALA A 71 -10.12 -6.61 10.14
C ALA A 71 -9.85 -5.11 9.95
N ASP A 72 -9.20 -4.44 10.89
CA ASP A 72 -9.09 -2.97 10.88
C ASP A 72 -7.65 -2.49 10.89
N THR A 73 -6.81 -3.16 10.13
CA THR A 73 -5.39 -2.79 10.03
C THR A 73 -5.22 -1.58 9.10
N THR A 74 -4.46 -0.60 9.55
CA THR A 74 -4.11 0.59 8.77
C THR A 74 -2.69 0.46 8.24
N PHE A 75 -2.53 0.71 6.96
CA PHE A 75 -1.22 0.70 6.30
C PHE A 75 -0.85 2.10 5.82
N SER A 76 0.42 2.43 5.96
CA SER A 76 1.00 3.65 5.41
C SER A 76 2.20 3.27 4.55
N LEU A 77 2.12 3.55 3.27
CA LEU A 77 3.13 3.14 2.30
C LEU A 77 3.58 4.33 1.47
N PHE A 78 4.85 4.33 1.10
CA PHE A 78 5.35 5.22 0.04
C PHE A 78 5.55 4.39 -1.22
N VAL A 79 5.02 4.88 -2.32
CA VAL A 79 5.05 4.19 -3.61
C VAL A 79 5.80 5.06 -4.61
N LEU A 80 6.81 4.48 -5.23
CA LEU A 80 7.61 5.14 -6.26
C LEU A 80 7.26 4.51 -7.61
N GLY A 81 6.88 5.32 -8.60
CA GLY A 81 6.41 4.82 -9.88
C GLY A 81 6.79 5.69 -11.07
N LEU A 82 6.74 5.08 -12.22
CA LEU A 82 6.98 5.76 -13.50
C LEU A 82 5.72 6.40 -14.06
#